data_80e6e0391938fe95be1dfc2b35eb05ef
#
_entry.id   80e6e0391938fe95be1dfc2b35eb05ef
#
_cell.length_a   1.000
_cell.length_b   1.000
_cell.length_c   1.000
_cell.angle_alpha   90.00
_cell.angle_beta   90.00
_cell.angle_gamma   90.00
#
_symmetry.space_group_name_H-M   'P 1'
#
loop_
_entity.id
_entity.type
_entity.pdbx_description
1 polymer ?
#
loop_
_entity_poly.entity_id
_entity_poly.type
_entity_poly.pdbx_seq_one_letter_code
_entity_poly.pdbx_strand_id
1 'polypeptide(L)'
;MRTHYEPFVLLVPGVVVLLVAFFVPIGYLCSYSFLVEQIDGTTKLGFGQYLRFFTDSYFWSVSERTLRLSLIITALCLILGFPLAYLMSRVSPRIRLWLTVLVILPLMTSVVIRTFGWLVLLGRGGPLTKVLSSLQLVRPDFSLMYTESGIVIAMVQVLLPFMTLTLLGVTSRIDRNLEEAARTLGYGFYGTIRHVVFPLSLPGVVSGSLLVFALSISSFITPTLVGGLRLPVLAGSIYQQITSTLDWSFAAAESVILLLAVMLIILPYTMFMRRGHG
;
A
#
# COMPACT_ATOMS: atom_id res chain seq x y z
N MET A 1 43.13 -25.80 -3.25
CA MET A 1 42.25 -25.01 -2.36
C MET A 1 41.70 -23.82 -3.18
N ARG A 2 40.60 -23.97 -3.89
CA ARG A 2 39.93 -22.84 -4.56
C ARG A 2 39.18 -22.08 -3.49
N THR A 3 39.59 -20.84 -3.31
CA THR A 3 39.11 -19.95 -2.25
C THR A 3 37.60 -19.68 -2.42
N HIS A 4 36.79 -20.06 -1.45
CA HIS A 4 35.33 -19.78 -1.36
C HIS A 4 35.01 -18.27 -1.30
N TYR A 5 35.98 -17.38 -1.48
CA TYR A 5 35.81 -15.92 -1.37
C TYR A 5 35.58 -15.22 -2.71
N GLU A 6 35.84 -15.88 -3.86
CA GLU A 6 35.68 -15.26 -5.18
C GLU A 6 34.26 -14.73 -5.45
N PRO A 7 33.15 -15.48 -5.13
CA PRO A 7 31.79 -14.95 -5.37
C PRO A 7 31.46 -13.77 -4.45
N PHE A 8 32.00 -13.72 -3.23
CA PHE A 8 31.76 -12.60 -2.31
C PHE A 8 32.48 -11.32 -2.78
N VAL A 9 33.67 -11.40 -3.30
CA VAL A 9 34.43 -10.25 -3.82
C VAL A 9 33.73 -9.63 -5.02
N LEU A 10 33.11 -10.44 -5.89
CA LEU A 10 32.35 -9.96 -7.04
C LEU A 10 31.01 -9.28 -6.62
N LEU A 11 30.42 -9.66 -5.49
CA LEU A 11 29.20 -9.05 -4.95
C LEU A 11 29.44 -7.71 -4.25
N VAL A 12 30.67 -7.51 -3.68
CA VAL A 12 30.97 -6.31 -2.89
C VAL A 12 30.68 -5.00 -3.63
N PRO A 13 31.12 -4.77 -4.89
CA PRO A 13 30.86 -3.50 -5.58
C PRO A 13 29.35 -3.21 -5.72
N GLY A 14 28.56 -4.23 -6.10
CA GLY A 14 27.10 -4.10 -6.23
C GLY A 14 26.42 -3.79 -4.90
N VAL A 15 26.79 -4.49 -3.85
CA VAL A 15 26.26 -4.28 -2.50
C VAL A 15 26.65 -2.90 -1.97
N VAL A 16 27.89 -2.46 -2.16
CA VAL A 16 28.33 -1.12 -1.74
C VAL A 16 27.54 -0.03 -2.46
N VAL A 17 27.37 -0.13 -3.77
CA VAL A 17 26.57 0.84 -4.54
C VAL A 17 25.12 0.88 -4.02
N LEU A 18 24.49 -0.27 -3.79
CA LEU A 18 23.12 -0.33 -3.25
C LEU A 18 23.02 0.29 -1.86
N LEU A 19 23.97 -0.02 -0.96
CA LEU A 19 23.99 0.54 0.39
C LEU A 19 24.19 2.07 0.35
N VAL A 20 25.14 2.55 -0.42
CA VAL A 20 25.40 4.00 -0.56
C VAL A 20 24.20 4.70 -1.16
N ALA A 21 23.65 4.19 -2.27
CA ALA A 21 22.48 4.77 -2.94
C ALA A 21 21.22 4.79 -2.05
N PHE A 22 21.11 3.87 -1.09
CA PHE A 22 19.99 3.80 -0.17
C PHE A 22 20.22 4.63 1.11
N PHE A 23 21.36 4.45 1.79
CA PHE A 23 21.57 5.07 3.09
C PHE A 23 21.99 6.54 3.02
N VAL A 24 22.67 6.97 1.96
CA VAL A 24 23.09 8.38 1.84
C VAL A 24 21.87 9.33 1.70
N PRO A 25 20.88 9.09 0.82
CA PRO A 25 19.70 9.94 0.77
C PRO A 25 18.88 9.93 2.07
N ILE A 26 18.74 8.76 2.72
CA ILE A 26 18.04 8.68 4.00
C ILE A 26 18.79 9.43 5.10
N GLY A 27 20.11 9.28 5.18
CA GLY A 27 20.95 10.02 6.14
C GLY A 27 20.85 11.52 5.92
N TYR A 28 20.85 11.97 4.65
CA TYR A 28 20.66 13.36 4.29
C TYR A 28 19.26 13.88 4.70
N LEU A 29 18.21 13.11 4.40
CA LEU A 29 16.84 13.43 4.81
C LEU A 29 16.73 13.49 6.35
N CYS A 30 17.31 12.54 7.06
CA CYS A 30 17.36 12.57 8.52
C CYS A 30 18.09 13.81 9.06
N SER A 31 19.22 14.19 8.45
CA SER A 31 19.94 15.41 8.89
C SER A 31 19.13 16.68 8.64
N TYR A 32 18.44 16.76 7.50
CA TYR A 32 17.56 17.89 7.17
C TYR A 32 16.37 18.02 8.12
N SER A 33 15.83 16.91 8.61
CA SER A 33 14.68 16.90 9.53
C SER A 33 14.95 17.58 10.88
N PHE A 34 16.22 17.72 11.25
CA PHE A 34 16.65 18.41 12.47
C PHE A 34 17.00 19.87 12.25
N LEU A 35 16.95 20.37 11.02
CA LEU A 35 17.23 21.78 10.75
C LEU A 35 16.00 22.62 11.10
N VAL A 36 16.21 23.61 11.95
CA VAL A 36 15.20 24.60 12.31
C VAL A 36 15.69 25.97 11.83
N GLU A 37 14.96 26.56 10.89
CA GLU A 37 15.24 27.90 10.42
C GLU A 37 14.84 28.93 11.49
N GLN A 38 15.76 29.81 11.88
CA GLN A 38 15.50 30.87 12.82
C GLN A 38 15.06 32.15 12.07
N ILE A 39 14.42 33.08 12.78
CA ILE A 39 13.97 34.37 12.25
C ILE A 39 15.15 35.16 11.64
N ASP A 40 16.37 34.91 12.11
CA ASP A 40 17.60 35.56 11.65
C ASP A 40 18.17 34.91 10.35
N GLY A 41 17.46 33.97 9.72
CA GLY A 41 17.95 33.26 8.54
C GLY A 41 19.06 32.23 8.86
N THR A 42 19.41 32.01 10.12
CA THR A 42 20.36 30.98 10.54
C THR A 42 19.64 29.63 10.78
N THR A 43 20.28 28.56 10.36
CA THR A 43 19.77 27.19 10.65
C THR A 43 20.44 26.63 11.89
N LYS A 44 19.66 26.15 12.83
CA LYS A 44 20.15 25.44 14.02
C LYS A 44 19.61 24.02 14.05
N LEU A 45 20.40 23.10 14.60
CA LEU A 45 19.95 21.75 14.88
C LEU A 45 19.00 21.76 16.08
N GLY A 46 17.81 21.18 15.91
CA GLY A 46 16.80 21.11 16.97
C GLY A 46 15.64 20.21 16.61
N PHE A 47 14.77 19.94 17.58
CA PHE A 47 13.56 19.13 17.41
C PHE A 47 12.32 19.95 17.08
N GLY A 48 12.48 21.22 16.69
CA GLY A 48 11.37 22.15 16.46
C GLY A 48 10.36 21.64 15.43
N GLN A 49 10.81 21.01 14.35
CA GLN A 49 9.94 20.47 13.31
C GLN A 49 9.09 19.28 13.82
N TYR A 50 9.69 18.41 14.63
CA TYR A 50 8.97 17.31 15.28
C TYR A 50 7.95 17.84 16.30
N LEU A 51 8.34 18.82 17.10
CA LEU A 51 7.43 19.44 18.05
C LEU A 51 6.22 20.08 17.34
N ARG A 52 6.47 20.82 16.25
CA ARG A 52 5.42 21.38 15.38
C ARG A 52 4.47 20.31 14.88
N PHE A 53 4.98 19.17 14.40
CA PHE A 53 4.14 18.06 13.93
C PHE A 53 3.25 17.51 15.04
N PHE A 54 3.80 17.27 16.24
CA PHE A 54 3.06 16.67 17.34
C PHE A 54 2.15 17.63 18.11
N THR A 55 2.37 18.95 18.02
CA THR A 55 1.51 19.96 18.68
C THR A 55 0.37 20.43 17.80
N ASP A 56 0.47 20.31 16.48
CA ASP A 56 -0.56 20.77 15.55
C ASP A 56 -1.60 19.65 15.30
N SER A 57 -2.84 19.90 15.66
CA SER A 57 -3.97 18.98 15.47
C SER A 57 -4.25 18.64 14.00
N TYR A 58 -3.84 19.50 13.08
CA TYR A 58 -3.97 19.26 11.65
C TYR A 58 -3.18 18.00 11.23
N PHE A 59 -1.89 17.91 11.61
CA PHE A 59 -1.04 16.78 11.22
C PHE A 59 -1.48 15.46 11.89
N TRP A 60 -2.06 15.53 13.09
CA TRP A 60 -2.70 14.38 13.72
C TRP A 60 -3.88 13.86 12.91
N SER A 61 -4.77 14.77 12.46
CA SER A 61 -5.93 14.40 11.65
C SER A 61 -5.55 13.82 10.30
N VAL A 62 -4.48 14.35 9.67
CA VAL A 62 -3.91 13.84 8.41
C VAL A 62 -3.31 12.45 8.61
N SER A 63 -2.58 12.24 9.71
CA SER A 63 -1.94 10.96 10.04
C SER A 63 -2.97 9.88 10.34
N GLU A 64 -3.97 10.19 11.17
CA GLU A 64 -5.09 9.29 11.47
C GLU A 64 -5.83 8.89 10.19
N ARG A 65 -6.19 9.86 9.34
CA ARG A 65 -6.84 9.59 8.07
C ARG A 65 -6.00 8.69 7.17
N THR A 66 -4.70 8.97 7.05
CA THR A 66 -3.77 8.17 6.25
C THR A 66 -3.72 6.73 6.74
N LEU A 67 -3.60 6.51 8.04
CA LEU A 67 -3.59 5.19 8.65
C LEU A 67 -4.92 4.46 8.44
N ARG A 68 -6.04 5.11 8.72
CA ARG A 68 -7.38 4.56 8.58
C ARG A 68 -7.69 4.17 7.14
N LEU A 69 -7.42 5.05 6.17
CA LEU A 69 -7.60 4.75 4.75
C LEU A 69 -6.72 3.58 4.30
N SER A 70 -5.45 3.55 4.71
CA SER A 70 -4.53 2.46 4.36
C SER A 70 -4.98 1.11 4.91
N LEU A 71 -5.52 1.07 6.12
CA LEU A 71 -6.09 -0.14 6.72
C LEU A 71 -7.35 -0.60 5.98
N ILE A 72 -8.27 0.32 5.67
CA ILE A 72 -9.51 0.02 4.92
C ILE A 72 -9.17 -0.51 3.52
N ILE A 73 -8.26 0.15 2.81
CA ILE A 73 -7.81 -0.27 1.47
C ILE A 73 -7.18 -1.66 1.53
N THR A 74 -6.32 -1.92 2.51
CA THR A 74 -5.68 -3.23 2.70
C THR A 74 -6.71 -4.33 2.98
N ALA A 75 -7.66 -4.07 3.86
CA ALA A 75 -8.73 -5.01 4.17
C ALA A 75 -9.61 -5.32 2.95
N LEU A 76 -9.99 -4.30 2.18
CA LEU A 76 -10.78 -4.48 0.96
C LEU A 76 -10.00 -5.21 -0.13
N CYS A 77 -8.71 -4.90 -0.30
CA CYS A 77 -7.84 -5.64 -1.21
C CYS A 77 -7.73 -7.12 -0.80
N LEU A 78 -7.68 -7.42 0.50
CA LEU A 78 -7.66 -8.80 0.98
C LEU A 78 -9.00 -9.51 0.73
N ILE A 79 -10.12 -8.87 1.06
CA ILE A 79 -11.47 -9.42 0.87
C ILE A 79 -11.75 -9.73 -0.60
N LEU A 80 -11.32 -8.86 -1.53
CA LEU A 80 -11.51 -9.06 -2.96
C LEU A 80 -10.41 -9.91 -3.59
N GLY A 81 -9.17 -9.74 -3.16
CA GLY A 81 -8.01 -10.43 -3.72
C GLY A 81 -7.93 -11.91 -3.32
N PHE A 82 -8.36 -12.28 -2.10
CA PHE A 82 -8.32 -13.66 -1.65
C PHE A 82 -9.19 -14.59 -2.49
N PRO A 83 -10.51 -14.33 -2.71
CA PRO A 83 -11.33 -15.18 -3.57
C PRO A 83 -10.82 -15.18 -5.01
N LEU A 84 -10.34 -14.04 -5.53
CA LEU A 84 -9.79 -13.97 -6.88
C LEU A 84 -8.53 -14.84 -7.02
N ALA A 85 -7.58 -14.74 -6.10
CA ALA A 85 -6.36 -15.56 -6.07
C ALA A 85 -6.68 -17.05 -5.92
N TYR A 86 -7.63 -17.40 -5.03
CA TYR A 86 -8.09 -18.77 -4.86
C TYR A 86 -8.67 -19.33 -6.16
N LEU A 87 -9.59 -18.62 -6.81
CA LEU A 87 -10.15 -19.02 -8.10
C LEU A 87 -9.06 -19.21 -9.16
N MET A 88 -8.14 -18.25 -9.27
CA MET A 88 -6.99 -18.33 -10.20
C MET A 88 -6.10 -19.54 -9.91
N SER A 89 -5.96 -19.95 -8.66
CA SER A 89 -5.16 -21.13 -8.28
C SER A 89 -5.82 -22.46 -8.68
N ARG A 90 -7.13 -22.49 -8.89
CA ARG A 90 -7.93 -23.70 -9.15
C ARG A 90 -8.34 -23.91 -10.61
N VAL A 91 -8.19 -22.89 -11.46
CA VAL A 91 -8.46 -22.99 -12.90
C VAL A 91 -7.29 -23.62 -13.66
N SER A 92 -7.53 -23.96 -14.95
CA SER A 92 -6.51 -24.51 -15.83
C SER A 92 -5.35 -23.53 -16.07
N PRO A 93 -4.12 -23.99 -16.40
CA PRO A 93 -2.98 -23.12 -16.62
C PRO A 93 -3.20 -22.04 -17.68
N ARG A 94 -3.95 -22.34 -18.74
CA ARG A 94 -4.29 -21.38 -19.81
C ARG A 94 -5.19 -20.25 -19.29
N ILE A 95 -6.25 -20.59 -18.54
CA ILE A 95 -7.16 -19.59 -17.95
C ILE A 95 -6.42 -18.77 -16.90
N ARG A 96 -5.59 -19.41 -16.06
CA ARG A 96 -4.75 -18.71 -15.09
C ARG A 96 -3.85 -17.68 -15.76
N LEU A 97 -3.20 -18.03 -16.87
CA LEU A 97 -2.35 -17.09 -17.61
C LEU A 97 -3.14 -15.85 -18.04
N TRP A 98 -4.30 -16.03 -18.68
CA TRP A 98 -5.14 -14.92 -19.11
C TRP A 98 -5.64 -14.05 -17.95
N LEU A 99 -6.07 -14.67 -16.85
CA LEU A 99 -6.47 -13.94 -15.63
C LEU A 99 -5.28 -13.17 -15.03
N THR A 100 -4.08 -13.76 -15.03
CA THR A 100 -2.86 -13.08 -14.55
C THR A 100 -2.54 -11.86 -15.43
N VAL A 101 -2.62 -12.00 -16.74
CA VAL A 101 -2.44 -10.87 -17.67
C VAL A 101 -3.48 -9.79 -17.39
N LEU A 102 -4.74 -10.15 -17.24
CA LEU A 102 -5.82 -9.21 -16.93
C LEU A 102 -5.59 -8.44 -15.60
N VAL A 103 -5.11 -9.14 -14.57
CA VAL A 103 -4.79 -8.57 -13.26
C VAL A 103 -3.57 -7.63 -13.35
N ILE A 104 -2.56 -7.98 -14.16
CA ILE A 104 -1.34 -7.17 -14.32
C ILE A 104 -1.56 -5.97 -15.27
N LEU A 105 -2.46 -6.08 -16.24
CA LEU A 105 -2.67 -5.07 -17.28
C LEU A 105 -2.87 -3.64 -16.72
N PRO A 106 -3.65 -3.42 -15.63
CA PRO A 106 -3.73 -2.09 -15.03
C PRO A 106 -2.40 -1.56 -14.48
N LEU A 107 -1.47 -2.44 -14.08
CA LEU A 107 -0.15 -2.01 -13.57
C LEU A 107 0.76 -1.47 -14.68
N MET A 108 0.51 -1.88 -15.94
CA MET A 108 1.27 -1.40 -17.09
C MET A 108 0.86 0.00 -17.53
N THR A 109 -0.22 0.54 -17.00
CA THR A 109 -0.67 1.90 -17.29
C THR A 109 -0.10 2.89 -16.28
N SER A 110 0.20 4.11 -16.72
CA SER A 110 0.64 5.19 -15.82
C SER A 110 -0.38 5.44 -14.71
N VAL A 111 0.12 5.58 -13.47
CA VAL A 111 -0.71 5.90 -12.30
C VAL A 111 -1.48 7.21 -12.53
N VAL A 112 -0.84 8.21 -13.13
CA VAL A 112 -1.45 9.52 -13.42
C VAL A 112 -2.61 9.38 -14.39
N ILE A 113 -2.39 8.71 -15.54
CA ILE A 113 -3.44 8.50 -16.56
C ILE A 113 -4.63 7.74 -15.95
N ARG A 114 -4.37 6.70 -15.19
CA ARG A 114 -5.38 5.90 -14.50
C ARG A 114 -6.17 6.74 -13.50
N THR A 115 -5.50 7.60 -12.74
CA THR A 115 -6.16 8.49 -11.80
C THR A 115 -7.03 9.51 -12.51
N PHE A 116 -6.61 10.06 -13.64
CA PHE A 116 -7.49 10.90 -14.47
C PHE A 116 -8.74 10.15 -14.96
N GLY A 117 -8.61 8.88 -15.32
CA GLY A 117 -9.77 8.02 -15.61
C GLY A 117 -10.74 7.95 -14.41
N TRP A 118 -10.20 7.80 -13.18
CA TRP A 118 -11.02 7.82 -11.97
C TRP A 118 -11.70 9.17 -11.72
N LEU A 119 -11.05 10.31 -12.01
CA LEU A 119 -11.68 11.61 -11.90
C LEU A 119 -12.92 11.74 -12.79
N VAL A 120 -12.86 11.21 -14.01
CA VAL A 120 -14.00 11.16 -14.94
C VAL A 120 -15.10 10.21 -14.43
N LEU A 121 -14.72 9.02 -13.94
CA LEU A 121 -15.69 8.01 -13.45
C LEU A 121 -16.41 8.45 -12.19
N LEU A 122 -15.70 9.08 -11.23
CA LEU A 122 -16.20 9.46 -9.91
C LEU A 122 -16.82 10.88 -9.90
N GLY A 123 -16.56 11.68 -10.94
CA GLY A 123 -17.04 13.05 -11.06
C GLY A 123 -18.57 13.16 -11.15
N ARG A 124 -19.08 14.40 -11.00
CA ARG A 124 -20.49 14.69 -11.19
C ARG A 124 -20.95 14.30 -12.60
N GLY A 125 -22.03 13.54 -12.72
CA GLY A 125 -22.51 13.05 -14.00
C GLY A 125 -21.58 12.05 -14.70
N GLY A 126 -20.55 11.53 -13.99
CA GLY A 126 -19.71 10.46 -14.49
C GLY A 126 -20.46 9.13 -14.63
N PRO A 127 -19.92 8.17 -15.38
CA PRO A 127 -20.57 6.88 -15.63
C PRO A 127 -20.97 6.16 -14.35
N LEU A 128 -20.13 6.13 -13.33
CA LEU A 128 -20.41 5.45 -12.06
C LEU A 128 -21.54 6.14 -11.30
N THR A 129 -21.51 7.48 -11.22
CA THR A 129 -22.56 8.24 -10.53
C THR A 129 -23.90 8.14 -11.27
N LYS A 130 -23.92 8.07 -12.60
CA LYS A 130 -25.14 7.81 -13.39
C LYS A 130 -25.73 6.44 -13.10
N VAL A 131 -24.92 5.39 -13.06
CA VAL A 131 -25.40 4.04 -12.71
C VAL A 131 -25.96 4.01 -11.29
N LEU A 132 -25.29 4.59 -10.32
CA LEU A 132 -25.77 4.64 -8.93
C LEU A 132 -27.06 5.45 -8.80
N SER A 133 -27.21 6.55 -9.56
CA SER A 133 -28.44 7.35 -9.54
C SER A 133 -29.60 6.65 -10.25
N SER A 134 -29.35 5.91 -11.34
CA SER A 134 -30.39 5.10 -12.01
C SER A 134 -30.90 3.97 -11.11
N LEU A 135 -30.06 3.45 -10.21
CA LEU A 135 -30.44 2.48 -9.19
C LEU A 135 -31.08 3.13 -7.95
N GLN A 136 -31.30 4.44 -7.96
CA GLN A 136 -31.87 5.24 -6.85
C GLN A 136 -31.04 5.15 -5.53
N LEU A 137 -29.78 4.75 -5.62
CA LEU A 137 -28.88 4.64 -4.47
C LEU A 137 -28.30 5.98 -4.05
N VAL A 138 -28.21 6.94 -4.98
CA VAL A 138 -27.69 8.29 -4.74
C VAL A 138 -28.47 9.34 -5.53
N ARG A 139 -28.37 10.62 -5.13
CA ARG A 139 -28.98 11.74 -5.87
C ARG A 139 -28.25 11.95 -7.21
N PRO A 140 -28.93 12.49 -8.24
CA PRO A 140 -28.35 12.71 -9.58
C PRO A 140 -27.10 13.60 -9.60
N ASP A 141 -26.97 14.53 -8.66
CA ASP A 141 -25.86 15.49 -8.50
C ASP A 141 -24.79 15.00 -7.53
N PHE A 142 -24.89 13.76 -7.03
CA PHE A 142 -23.89 13.15 -6.18
C PHE A 142 -22.56 12.97 -6.92
N SER A 143 -21.46 13.17 -6.22
CA SER A 143 -20.11 12.91 -6.72
C SER A 143 -19.33 12.13 -5.66
N LEU A 144 -18.63 11.10 -6.09
CA LEU A 144 -17.67 10.38 -5.24
C LEU A 144 -16.31 11.07 -5.17
N MET A 145 -16.08 12.09 -6.00
CA MET A 145 -14.90 12.93 -5.86
C MET A 145 -14.92 13.70 -4.54
N TYR A 146 -13.73 13.91 -4.01
CA TYR A 146 -13.53 14.61 -2.72
C TYR A 146 -14.18 13.89 -1.53
N THR A 147 -14.33 12.55 -1.64
CA THR A 147 -14.81 11.68 -0.56
C THR A 147 -13.78 10.61 -0.24
N GLU A 148 -13.77 10.13 1.01
CA GLU A 148 -12.92 9.01 1.41
C GLU A 148 -13.27 7.73 0.62
N SER A 149 -14.56 7.50 0.34
CA SER A 149 -15.01 6.36 -0.46
C SER A 149 -14.45 6.39 -1.88
N GLY A 150 -14.37 7.57 -2.50
CA GLY A 150 -13.75 7.73 -3.82
C GLY A 150 -12.27 7.39 -3.80
N ILE A 151 -11.53 7.85 -2.78
CA ILE A 151 -10.11 7.50 -2.59
C ILE A 151 -9.96 5.99 -2.43
N VAL A 152 -10.78 5.36 -1.58
CA VAL A 152 -10.74 3.92 -1.30
C VAL A 152 -10.98 3.11 -2.57
N ILE A 153 -12.04 3.44 -3.34
CA ILE A 153 -12.37 2.73 -4.58
C ILE A 153 -11.21 2.79 -5.59
N ALA A 154 -10.68 4.00 -5.82
CA ALA A 154 -9.57 4.20 -6.75
C ALA A 154 -8.31 3.46 -6.28
N MET A 155 -7.95 3.54 -5.00
CA MET A 155 -6.78 2.91 -4.43
C MET A 155 -6.88 1.38 -4.39
N VAL A 156 -8.07 0.83 -4.08
CA VAL A 156 -8.29 -0.63 -4.12
C VAL A 156 -8.02 -1.17 -5.52
N GLN A 157 -8.53 -0.51 -6.57
CA GLN A 157 -8.26 -0.93 -7.94
C GLN A 157 -6.76 -0.89 -8.29
N VAL A 158 -6.03 0.09 -7.79
CA VAL A 158 -4.58 0.22 -8.00
C VAL A 158 -3.80 -0.90 -7.30
N LEU A 159 -4.21 -1.25 -6.07
CA LEU A 159 -3.45 -2.13 -5.19
C LEU A 159 -3.93 -3.59 -5.18
N LEU A 160 -5.14 -3.86 -5.67
CA LEU A 160 -5.70 -5.21 -5.77
C LEU A 160 -4.80 -6.21 -6.51
N PRO A 161 -4.14 -5.85 -7.63
CA PRO A 161 -3.21 -6.76 -8.31
C PRO A 161 -2.08 -7.25 -7.40
N PHE A 162 -1.48 -6.37 -6.59
CA PHE A 162 -0.39 -6.73 -5.68
C PHE A 162 -0.85 -7.75 -4.64
N MET A 163 -2.03 -7.54 -4.04
CA MET A 163 -2.64 -8.49 -3.11
C MET A 163 -2.91 -9.84 -3.79
N THR A 164 -3.57 -9.79 -4.95
CA THR A 164 -3.98 -11.00 -5.69
C THR A 164 -2.78 -11.85 -6.11
N LEU A 165 -1.73 -11.23 -6.66
CA LEU A 165 -0.55 -11.96 -7.12
C LEU A 165 0.25 -12.54 -5.95
N THR A 166 0.37 -11.83 -4.84
CA THR A 166 1.02 -12.34 -3.64
C THR A 166 0.28 -13.55 -3.07
N LEU A 167 -1.05 -13.46 -2.97
CA LEU A 167 -1.89 -14.57 -2.54
C LEU A 167 -1.86 -15.74 -3.52
N LEU A 168 -1.87 -15.49 -4.82
CA LEU A 168 -1.79 -16.52 -5.85
C LEU A 168 -0.50 -17.34 -5.73
N GLY A 169 0.62 -16.69 -5.42
CA GLY A 169 1.91 -17.36 -5.21
C GLY A 169 1.87 -18.41 -4.09
N VAL A 170 1.09 -18.16 -3.05
CA VAL A 170 0.93 -19.10 -1.92
C VAL A 170 -0.20 -20.10 -2.19
N THR A 171 -1.38 -19.63 -2.60
CA THR A 171 -2.57 -20.51 -2.81
C THR A 171 -2.35 -21.55 -3.90
N SER A 172 -1.52 -21.23 -4.90
CA SER A 172 -1.19 -22.19 -5.97
C SER A 172 -0.30 -23.35 -5.51
N ARG A 173 0.37 -23.24 -4.35
CA ARG A 173 1.20 -24.29 -3.74
C ARG A 173 0.42 -25.20 -2.80
N ILE A 174 -0.81 -24.84 -2.44
CA ILE A 174 -1.66 -25.67 -1.59
C ILE A 174 -2.13 -26.88 -2.39
N ASP A 175 -1.82 -28.08 -1.89
CA ASP A 175 -2.21 -29.33 -2.51
C ASP A 175 -3.73 -29.48 -2.53
N ARG A 176 -4.30 -29.83 -3.70
CA ARG A 176 -5.73 -30.06 -3.88
C ARG A 176 -6.23 -31.27 -3.08
N ASN A 177 -5.38 -32.26 -2.85
CA ASN A 177 -5.71 -33.43 -2.06
C ASN A 177 -6.14 -33.07 -0.63
N LEU A 178 -5.61 -31.99 -0.06
CA LEU A 178 -6.04 -31.51 1.27
C LEU A 178 -7.48 -31.00 1.26
N GLU A 179 -7.91 -30.38 0.17
CA GLU A 179 -9.31 -29.94 0.02
C GLU A 179 -10.25 -31.12 -0.22
N GLU A 180 -9.81 -32.12 -0.98
CA GLU A 180 -10.57 -33.38 -1.21
C GLU A 180 -10.70 -34.19 0.08
N ALA A 181 -9.62 -34.32 0.86
CA ALA A 181 -9.66 -34.96 2.17
C ALA A 181 -10.61 -34.22 3.15
N ALA A 182 -10.63 -32.92 3.15
CA ALA A 182 -11.58 -32.16 3.96
C ALA A 182 -13.03 -32.44 3.55
N ARG A 183 -13.30 -32.56 2.25
CA ARG A 183 -14.64 -32.90 1.74
C ARG A 183 -15.07 -34.32 2.12
N THR A 184 -14.16 -35.29 2.11
CA THR A 184 -14.45 -36.64 2.56
C THR A 184 -14.77 -36.70 4.06
N LEU A 185 -14.22 -35.78 4.85
CA LEU A 185 -14.55 -35.58 6.27
C LEU A 185 -15.86 -34.82 6.50
N GLY A 186 -16.61 -34.48 5.44
CA GLY A 186 -17.91 -33.83 5.53
C GLY A 186 -17.88 -32.31 5.51
N TYR A 187 -16.71 -31.67 5.28
CA TYR A 187 -16.66 -30.23 5.13
C TYR A 187 -17.22 -29.79 3.78
N GLY A 188 -18.20 -28.87 3.81
CA GLY A 188 -18.67 -28.18 2.60
C GLY A 188 -17.62 -27.17 2.12
N PHE A 189 -17.90 -26.50 0.99
CA PHE A 189 -17.00 -25.53 0.35
C PHE A 189 -16.47 -24.46 1.32
N TYR A 190 -17.35 -23.79 2.07
CA TYR A 190 -16.96 -22.75 3.04
C TYR A 190 -16.15 -23.34 4.21
N GLY A 191 -16.49 -24.56 4.66
CA GLY A 191 -15.74 -25.26 5.68
C GLY A 191 -14.31 -25.58 5.24
N THR A 192 -14.14 -26.06 4.02
CA THR A 192 -12.83 -26.34 3.41
C THR A 192 -12.00 -25.07 3.28
N ILE A 193 -12.59 -23.95 2.81
CA ILE A 193 -11.87 -22.68 2.73
C ILE A 193 -11.43 -22.22 4.12
N ARG A 194 -12.33 -22.20 5.10
CA ARG A 194 -12.05 -21.67 6.44
C ARG A 194 -11.04 -22.50 7.22
N HIS A 195 -11.10 -23.85 7.14
CA HIS A 195 -10.31 -24.74 8.00
C HIS A 195 -9.05 -25.27 7.31
N VAL A 196 -8.98 -25.24 5.98
CA VAL A 196 -7.83 -25.76 5.23
C VAL A 196 -7.14 -24.64 4.44
N VAL A 197 -7.84 -24.04 3.49
CA VAL A 197 -7.22 -23.12 2.53
C VAL A 197 -6.76 -21.83 3.21
N PHE A 198 -7.63 -21.19 4.01
CA PHE A 198 -7.32 -19.91 4.65
C PHE A 198 -6.14 -20.03 5.63
N PRO A 199 -6.07 -21.00 6.56
CA PRO A 199 -4.91 -21.18 7.43
C PRO A 199 -3.62 -21.43 6.67
N LEU A 200 -3.64 -22.27 5.62
CA LEU A 200 -2.47 -22.52 4.79
C LEU A 200 -2.06 -21.30 3.93
N SER A 201 -3.00 -20.40 3.69
CA SER A 201 -2.75 -19.14 2.95
C SER A 201 -2.25 -18.00 3.86
N LEU A 202 -2.22 -18.17 5.18
CA LEU A 202 -1.82 -17.11 6.12
C LEU A 202 -0.49 -16.43 5.76
N PRO A 203 0.58 -17.14 5.35
CA PRO A 203 1.81 -16.48 4.92
C PRO A 203 1.61 -15.52 3.74
N GLY A 204 0.72 -15.87 2.81
CA GLY A 204 0.33 -15.03 1.68
C GLY A 204 -0.54 -13.84 2.09
N VAL A 205 -1.51 -14.08 3.00
CA VAL A 205 -2.36 -13.03 3.57
C VAL A 205 -1.52 -11.98 4.25
N VAL A 206 -0.57 -12.42 5.05
CA VAL A 206 0.35 -11.55 5.79
C VAL A 206 1.24 -10.74 4.87
N SER A 207 1.98 -11.42 3.98
CA SER A 207 2.91 -10.73 3.08
C SER A 207 2.19 -9.80 2.10
N GLY A 208 1.02 -10.22 1.57
CA GLY A 208 0.17 -9.40 0.71
C GLY A 208 -0.38 -8.17 1.44
N SER A 209 -0.85 -8.35 2.68
CA SER A 209 -1.37 -7.23 3.49
C SER A 209 -0.28 -6.24 3.85
N LEU A 210 0.92 -6.68 4.22
CA LEU A 210 2.06 -5.80 4.48
C LEU A 210 2.46 -5.00 3.23
N LEU A 211 2.55 -5.68 2.09
CA LEU A 211 2.89 -5.03 0.82
C LEU A 211 1.86 -3.95 0.45
N VAL A 212 0.58 -4.31 0.47
CA VAL A 212 -0.51 -3.38 0.10
C VAL A 212 -0.63 -2.24 1.11
N PHE A 213 -0.47 -2.50 2.39
CA PHE A 213 -0.45 -1.47 3.43
C PHE A 213 0.70 -0.48 3.23
N ALA A 214 1.93 -0.98 3.01
CA ALA A 214 3.10 -0.13 2.78
C ALA A 214 2.94 0.74 1.52
N LEU A 215 2.42 0.16 0.43
CA LEU A 215 2.13 0.90 -0.80
C LEU A 215 1.00 1.92 -0.62
N SER A 216 -0.03 1.58 0.16
CA SER A 216 -1.16 2.47 0.41
C SER A 216 -0.78 3.68 1.24
N ILE A 217 -0.07 3.48 2.36
CA ILE A 217 0.30 4.56 3.28
C ILE A 217 1.29 5.55 2.68
N SER A 218 2.15 5.10 1.74
CA SER A 218 3.11 5.94 1.02
C SER A 218 2.55 6.55 -0.27
N SER A 219 1.32 6.22 -0.65
CA SER A 219 0.70 6.70 -1.89
C SER A 219 0.23 8.14 -1.75
N PHE A 220 0.54 9.01 -2.73
CA PHE A 220 0.09 10.41 -2.71
C PHE A 220 -0.69 10.83 -3.97
N ILE A 221 -0.32 10.34 -5.16
CA ILE A 221 -0.89 10.81 -6.44
C ILE A 221 -2.41 10.59 -6.47
N THR A 222 -2.86 9.35 -6.29
CA THR A 222 -4.28 9.01 -6.38
C THR A 222 -5.10 9.64 -5.26
N PRO A 223 -4.70 9.57 -3.96
CA PRO A 223 -5.41 10.26 -2.89
C PRO A 223 -5.48 11.78 -3.09
N THR A 224 -4.41 12.41 -3.52
CA THR A 224 -4.37 13.88 -3.72
C THR A 224 -5.26 14.31 -4.88
N LEU A 225 -5.26 13.59 -5.99
CA LEU A 225 -6.09 13.95 -7.15
C LEU A 225 -7.57 13.65 -6.90
N VAL A 226 -7.91 12.52 -6.28
CA VAL A 226 -9.31 12.13 -6.03
C VAL A 226 -9.89 12.83 -4.81
N GLY A 227 -9.11 12.95 -3.72
CA GLY A 227 -9.53 13.60 -2.47
C GLY A 227 -9.37 15.10 -2.46
N GLY A 228 -8.51 15.64 -3.32
CA GLY A 228 -8.18 17.07 -3.38
C GLY A 228 -7.59 17.59 -2.07
N LEU A 229 -7.63 18.91 -1.90
CA LEU A 229 -7.15 19.60 -0.69
C LEU A 229 -8.03 19.35 0.55
N ARG A 230 -9.25 18.78 0.36
CA ARG A 230 -10.17 18.53 1.47
C ARG A 230 -9.83 17.29 2.28
N LEU A 231 -9.15 16.34 1.66
CA LEU A 231 -8.81 15.05 2.26
C LEU A 231 -7.31 14.77 2.11
N PRO A 232 -6.44 15.61 2.71
CA PRO A 232 -5.00 15.40 2.64
C PRO A 232 -4.61 14.08 3.31
N VAL A 233 -3.63 13.41 2.70
CA VAL A 233 -2.91 12.27 3.27
C VAL A 233 -1.47 12.67 3.54
N LEU A 234 -0.79 11.97 4.45
CA LEU A 234 0.54 12.39 4.92
C LEU A 234 1.58 12.49 3.79
N ALA A 235 1.60 11.50 2.87
CA ALA A 235 2.48 11.55 1.70
C ALA A 235 2.14 12.74 0.77
N GLY A 236 0.86 13.14 0.68
CA GLY A 236 0.41 14.33 -0.04
C GLY A 236 0.82 15.63 0.66
N SER A 237 0.78 15.66 2.01
CA SER A 237 1.29 16.77 2.82
C SER A 237 2.77 16.99 2.58
N ILE A 238 3.58 15.94 2.66
CA ILE A 238 5.03 15.98 2.36
C ILE A 238 5.29 16.59 0.98
N TYR A 239 4.56 16.10 -0.04
CA TYR A 239 4.68 16.64 -1.40
C TYR A 239 4.34 18.14 -1.47
N GLN A 240 3.28 18.56 -0.80
CA GLN A 240 2.86 19.96 -0.74
C GLN A 240 3.89 20.85 -0.01
N GLN A 241 4.48 20.37 1.09
CA GLN A 241 5.54 21.09 1.79
C GLN A 241 6.76 21.34 0.89
N ILE A 242 7.15 20.35 0.07
CA ILE A 242 8.29 20.48 -0.84
C ILE A 242 7.98 21.41 -2.01
N THR A 243 6.78 21.33 -2.60
CA THR A 243 6.48 21.97 -3.89
C THR A 243 5.78 23.32 -3.76
N SER A 244 5.00 23.52 -2.70
CA SER A 244 4.16 24.70 -2.54
C SER A 244 4.66 25.64 -1.44
N THR A 245 4.99 25.11 -0.27
CA THR A 245 5.47 25.90 0.86
C THR A 245 6.98 26.04 0.89
N LEU A 246 7.70 25.17 0.17
CA LEU A 246 9.17 25.11 0.12
C LEU A 246 9.83 24.88 1.50
N ASP A 247 9.06 24.32 2.45
CA ASP A 247 9.54 23.97 3.80
C ASP A 247 10.16 22.57 3.80
N TRP A 248 11.38 22.50 3.28
CA TRP A 248 12.12 21.23 3.12
C TRP A 248 12.44 20.57 4.45
N SER A 249 12.72 21.36 5.48
CA SER A 249 13.05 20.84 6.81
C SER A 249 11.84 20.15 7.46
N PHE A 250 10.67 20.76 7.33
CA PHE A 250 9.44 20.18 7.84
C PHE A 250 9.01 18.96 7.03
N ALA A 251 9.09 19.02 5.69
CA ALA A 251 8.85 17.87 4.82
C ALA A 251 9.76 16.68 5.15
N ALA A 252 11.03 16.94 5.47
CA ALA A 252 11.96 15.91 5.90
C ALA A 252 11.54 15.28 7.25
N ALA A 253 11.09 16.10 8.22
CA ALA A 253 10.57 15.61 9.50
C ALA A 253 9.30 14.74 9.32
N GLU A 254 8.31 15.20 8.51
CA GLU A 254 7.12 14.41 8.15
C GLU A 254 7.50 13.07 7.50
N SER A 255 8.50 13.08 6.61
CA SER A 255 8.97 11.87 5.92
C SER A 255 9.62 10.87 6.89
N VAL A 256 10.42 11.35 7.85
CA VAL A 256 11.02 10.50 8.89
C VAL A 256 9.93 9.92 9.80
N ILE A 257 8.94 10.73 10.19
CA ILE A 257 7.80 10.26 11.00
C ILE A 257 7.03 9.17 10.25
N LEU A 258 6.72 9.39 8.97
CA LEU A 258 6.03 8.39 8.15
C LEU A 258 6.85 7.10 8.03
N LEU A 259 8.15 7.20 7.79
CA LEU A 259 9.05 6.05 7.72
C LEU A 259 9.06 5.25 9.04
N LEU A 260 9.18 5.94 10.17
CA LEU A 260 9.18 5.31 11.50
C LEU A 260 7.82 4.67 11.82
N ALA A 261 6.71 5.33 11.47
CA ALA A 261 5.37 4.79 11.65
C ALA A 261 5.16 3.49 10.85
N VAL A 262 5.60 3.48 9.58
CA VAL A 262 5.54 2.28 8.74
C VAL A 262 6.43 1.16 9.31
N MET A 263 7.65 1.47 9.71
CA MET A 263 8.56 0.48 10.33
C MET A 263 7.98 -0.08 11.63
N LEU A 264 7.40 0.76 12.47
CA LEU A 264 6.80 0.36 13.75
C LEU A 264 5.63 -0.62 13.57
N ILE A 265 4.92 -0.53 12.46
CA ILE A 265 3.83 -1.46 12.13
C ILE A 265 4.37 -2.74 11.48
N ILE A 266 5.30 -2.61 10.51
CA ILE A 266 5.79 -3.75 9.72
C ILE A 266 6.71 -4.67 10.54
N LEU A 267 7.63 -4.12 11.35
CA LEU A 267 8.63 -4.91 12.08
C LEU A 267 8.02 -5.88 13.11
N PRO A 268 7.14 -5.45 14.02
CA PRO A 268 6.51 -6.37 14.98
C PRO A 268 5.69 -7.46 14.27
N TYR A 269 5.00 -7.09 13.20
CA TYR A 269 4.17 -8.01 12.43
C TYR A 269 5.01 -9.11 11.77
N THR A 270 6.16 -8.77 11.19
CA THR A 270 7.09 -9.75 10.59
C THR A 270 7.77 -10.63 11.65
N MET A 271 8.11 -10.07 12.83
CA MET A 271 8.69 -10.82 13.94
C MET A 271 7.71 -11.84 14.53
N PHE A 272 6.44 -11.44 14.67
CA PHE A 272 5.40 -12.33 15.21
C PHE A 272 5.18 -13.54 14.30
N MET A 273 5.18 -13.34 12.99
CA MET A 273 5.01 -14.42 12.01
C MET A 273 6.16 -15.42 11.96
N ARG A 274 7.41 -14.96 12.19
CA ARG A 274 8.57 -15.86 12.24
C ARG A 274 8.50 -16.83 13.43
N ARG A 275 7.88 -16.44 14.53
CA ARG A 275 7.73 -17.29 15.74
C ARG A 275 6.64 -18.35 15.61
N GLY A 276 5.67 -18.20 14.71
CA GLY A 276 4.60 -19.16 14.49
C GLY A 276 4.93 -20.33 13.56
N HIS A 277 6.14 -20.35 12.99
CA HIS A 277 6.59 -21.38 12.03
C HIS A 277 7.86 -22.14 12.51
N GLY A 278 8.26 -22.01 13.79
CA GLY A 278 9.36 -22.75 14.42
C GLY A 278 8.86 -23.88 15.31
#